data_b01d7c92bcb5d1adf7c2407bfdbae4bd
#
_entry.id   b01d7c92bcb5d1adf7c2407bfdbae4bd
#
_cell.length_a   1.000
_cell.length_b   1.000
_cell.length_c   1.000
_cell.angle_alpha   90.00
_cell.angle_beta   90.00
_cell.angle_gamma   90.00
#
_symmetry.space_group_name_H-M   'P 1'
#
loop_
_entity.id
_entity.type
_entity.pdbx_description
1 polymer ?
#
loop_
_entity_poly.entity_id
_entity_poly.type
_entity_poly.pdbx_seq_one_letter_code
_entity_poly.pdbx_strand_id
1 'polypeptide(L)'
;MPSDFTGLSYESAQLGHPDFFSADNAGLIGLFQRLSPNGVLRIGGNTGEYTTWSANDADAQKNLTPHALGPDAGTAAKTASILTPLAIRNLNDFITKVSGWRVIYGLNLWHGTPENAAVEAAYVFKTLGPRLICFQIGNEPDMDHDPGSKDRWTFDHYWERWSKFQAAVKAAVPGAKFAGPDIAKEYDWITKMAEKRPDIEFLTGHYYAEGPPADPKMTLEFLLKRGRDPASGEIQIVQAATKSLGKGFRMSEGNSCFHGGKPLVSDTLASALWGADYILQIAQAGYLGVNLHGGGNGLYTPISGDTSGGFKARPVYYGMLLAERFAGSTFVQSTLSAQTESQNVTAFAARDAAHGWKAAIFNKADVPVTVKIEGLPASGTASIQWLQAPAIDSHDGVTFAGSAVGGSGEFHPQTQARVKIAHGSGTLDLPAYTAAFIEG
;
A
#
# COMPACT_ATOMS: atom_id res chain seq x y z
N MET A 1 -3.80 2.22 15.04
CA MET A 1 -3.77 2.31 13.57
C MET A 1 -4.54 3.55 13.14
N PRO A 2 -3.95 4.49 12.39
CA PRO A 2 -4.68 5.64 11.85
C PRO A 2 -5.88 5.23 11.00
N SER A 3 -6.90 6.08 10.91
CA SER A 3 -8.11 5.80 10.11
C SER A 3 -7.87 5.85 8.60
N ASP A 4 -6.77 6.45 8.14
CA ASP A 4 -6.32 6.54 6.76
C ASP A 4 -5.05 5.71 6.48
N PHE A 5 -4.88 4.64 7.28
CA PHE A 5 -3.70 3.78 7.20
C PHE A 5 -3.60 3.07 5.85
N THR A 6 -4.72 2.49 5.41
CA THR A 6 -4.79 1.72 4.16
C THR A 6 -4.73 2.64 2.96
N GLY A 7 -3.91 2.29 1.97
CA GLY A 7 -3.76 3.03 0.74
C GLY A 7 -3.39 2.15 -0.44
N LEU A 8 -3.45 2.77 -1.61
CA LEU A 8 -3.05 2.19 -2.89
C LEU A 8 -1.99 3.08 -3.53
N SER A 9 -1.02 2.49 -4.19
CA SER A 9 -0.03 3.17 -5.03
C SER A 9 -0.25 2.78 -6.48
N TYR A 10 -0.24 3.77 -7.36
CA TYR A 10 -0.38 3.60 -8.80
C TYR A 10 0.72 4.35 -9.55
N GLU A 11 1.11 3.81 -10.69
CA GLU A 11 2.04 4.41 -11.61
C GLU A 11 1.53 5.77 -12.15
N SER A 12 2.40 6.78 -12.23
CA SER A 12 2.04 8.09 -12.79
C SER A 12 1.51 8.00 -14.22
N ALA A 13 2.04 7.08 -15.03
CA ALA A 13 1.55 6.84 -16.39
C ALA A 13 0.06 6.48 -16.44
N GLN A 14 -0.52 5.98 -15.35
CA GLN A 14 -1.95 5.67 -15.28
C GLN A 14 -2.81 6.92 -15.43
N LEU A 15 -2.31 8.10 -15.04
CA LEU A 15 -2.98 9.38 -15.28
C LEU A 15 -3.01 9.77 -16.76
N GLY A 16 -2.12 9.22 -17.57
CA GLY A 16 -2.12 9.39 -19.03
C GLY A 16 -3.36 8.76 -19.71
N HIS A 17 -4.15 7.98 -18.95
CA HIS A 17 -5.39 7.35 -19.38
C HIS A 17 -6.56 8.06 -18.69
N PRO A 18 -7.15 9.09 -19.33
CA PRO A 18 -8.08 9.99 -18.66
C PRO A 18 -9.37 9.34 -18.16
N ASP A 19 -9.75 8.19 -18.71
CA ASP A 19 -10.91 7.42 -18.30
C ASP A 19 -10.66 6.49 -17.09
N PHE A 20 -9.40 6.24 -16.73
CA PHE A 20 -9.08 5.35 -15.61
C PHE A 20 -9.44 5.99 -14.26
N PHE A 21 -8.78 7.08 -13.87
CA PHE A 21 -9.18 7.87 -12.71
C PHE A 21 -10.21 8.92 -13.14
N SER A 22 -11.43 8.46 -13.42
CA SER A 22 -12.55 9.28 -13.86
C SER A 22 -13.74 9.12 -12.93
N ALA A 23 -14.54 10.17 -12.79
CA ALA A 23 -15.80 10.14 -12.05
C ALA A 23 -16.83 9.16 -12.65
N ASP A 24 -16.64 8.76 -13.91
CA ASP A 24 -17.51 7.81 -14.62
C ASP A 24 -17.09 6.35 -14.40
N ASN A 25 -15.93 6.11 -13.80
CA ASN A 25 -15.41 4.78 -13.53
C ASN A 25 -16.02 4.20 -12.24
N ALA A 26 -17.32 3.85 -12.30
CA ALA A 26 -18.08 3.36 -11.14
C ALA A 26 -17.48 2.09 -10.51
N GLY A 27 -16.88 1.20 -11.31
CA GLY A 27 -16.25 -0.03 -10.83
C GLY A 27 -15.08 0.27 -9.91
N LEU A 28 -14.14 1.07 -10.39
CA LEU A 28 -12.97 1.45 -9.59
C LEU A 28 -13.35 2.26 -8.35
N ILE A 29 -14.29 3.21 -8.50
CA ILE A 29 -14.83 4.00 -7.38
C ILE A 29 -15.39 3.09 -6.30
N GLY A 30 -16.23 2.11 -6.67
CA GLY A 30 -16.84 1.19 -5.72
C GLY A 30 -15.82 0.34 -4.97
N LEU A 31 -14.76 -0.12 -5.66
CA LEU A 31 -13.68 -0.88 -5.03
C LEU A 31 -12.85 -0.03 -4.06
N PHE A 32 -12.55 1.23 -4.41
CA PHE A 32 -11.87 2.15 -3.49
C PHE A 32 -12.70 2.42 -2.24
N GLN A 33 -13.99 2.74 -2.39
CA GLN A 33 -14.91 2.98 -1.28
C GLN A 33 -15.09 1.75 -0.39
N ARG A 34 -15.10 0.55 -1.00
CA ARG A 34 -15.21 -0.71 -0.26
C ARG A 34 -13.94 -1.00 0.53
N LEU A 35 -12.75 -0.69 -0.02
CA LEU A 35 -11.49 -0.96 0.63
C LEU A 35 -11.33 -0.16 1.92
N SER A 36 -11.56 1.13 1.87
CA SER A 36 -11.48 2.01 3.04
C SER A 36 -12.34 3.26 2.85
N PRO A 37 -13.02 3.73 3.92
CA PRO A 37 -13.72 5.01 3.90
C PRO A 37 -12.77 6.22 3.88
N ASN A 38 -11.50 6.05 4.30
CA ASN A 38 -10.50 7.12 4.43
C ASN A 38 -9.14 6.62 3.93
N GLY A 39 -9.00 6.38 2.66
CA GLY A 39 -7.75 5.86 2.11
C GLY A 39 -6.79 6.94 1.62
N VAL A 40 -5.59 6.50 1.25
CA VAL A 40 -4.59 7.34 0.60
C VAL A 40 -4.23 6.74 -0.76
N LEU A 41 -4.35 7.53 -1.81
CA LEU A 41 -3.87 7.20 -3.15
C LEU A 41 -2.52 7.86 -3.38
N ARG A 42 -1.48 7.06 -3.55
CA ARG A 42 -0.19 7.55 -4.01
C ARG A 42 -0.10 7.40 -5.52
N ILE A 43 0.17 8.48 -6.22
CA ILE A 43 0.53 8.50 -7.65
C ILE A 43 2.04 8.69 -7.72
N GLY A 44 2.74 7.80 -8.41
CA GLY A 44 4.20 7.82 -8.51
C GLY A 44 4.70 6.61 -9.29
N GLY A 45 5.49 5.75 -8.65
CA GLY A 45 6.07 4.57 -9.27
C GLY A 45 7.17 4.89 -10.29
N ASN A 46 7.72 3.85 -10.90
CA ASN A 46 8.81 3.98 -11.87
C ASN A 46 8.47 4.90 -13.05
N THR A 47 7.21 4.88 -13.49
CA THR A 47 6.78 5.75 -14.61
C THR A 47 6.72 7.21 -14.22
N GLY A 48 6.69 7.54 -12.93
CA GLY A 48 6.80 8.92 -12.44
C GLY A 48 8.05 9.61 -12.96
N GLU A 49 9.15 8.88 -13.07
CA GLU A 49 10.42 9.39 -13.56
C GLU A 49 10.50 9.53 -15.09
N TYR A 50 9.48 9.08 -15.81
CA TYR A 50 9.37 9.18 -17.28
C TYR A 50 8.17 10.01 -17.73
N THR A 51 7.37 10.55 -16.81
CA THR A 51 6.27 11.44 -17.14
C THR A 51 6.77 12.87 -17.34
N THR A 52 6.15 13.58 -18.26
CA THR A 52 6.40 15.01 -18.48
C THR A 52 5.09 15.79 -18.39
N TRP A 53 5.15 16.99 -17.85
CA TRP A 53 4.01 17.88 -17.76
C TRP A 53 3.86 18.74 -19.02
N SER A 54 2.65 18.82 -19.57
CA SER A 54 2.25 19.81 -20.57
C SER A 54 1.02 20.57 -20.09
N ALA A 55 1.04 21.90 -20.20
CA ALA A 55 -0.12 22.74 -19.90
C ALA A 55 -1.23 22.66 -20.98
N ASN A 56 -1.01 21.94 -22.09
CA ASN A 56 -1.92 21.81 -23.20
C ASN A 56 -2.60 20.43 -23.18
N ASP A 57 -3.90 20.38 -22.97
CA ASP A 57 -4.68 19.13 -22.93
C ASP A 57 -4.60 18.31 -24.25
N ALA A 58 -4.40 18.97 -25.39
CA ALA A 58 -4.26 18.26 -26.68
C ALA A 58 -3.02 17.34 -26.72
N ASP A 59 -2.02 17.58 -25.88
CA ASP A 59 -0.82 16.74 -25.84
C ASP A 59 -1.09 15.36 -25.25
N ALA A 60 -2.18 15.18 -24.51
CA ALA A 60 -2.60 13.86 -24.00
C ALA A 60 -2.84 12.85 -25.13
N GLN A 61 -3.22 13.31 -26.34
CA GLN A 61 -3.40 12.46 -27.51
C GLN A 61 -2.09 11.84 -28.04
N LYS A 62 -0.95 12.35 -27.60
CA LYS A 62 0.37 11.81 -27.94
C LYS A 62 0.74 10.60 -27.06
N ASN A 63 0.01 10.37 -25.97
CA ASN A 63 0.21 9.15 -25.17
C ASN A 63 -0.18 7.95 -26.01
N LEU A 64 0.71 6.97 -26.03
CA LEU A 64 0.42 5.70 -26.69
C LEU A 64 -0.74 5.03 -25.94
N THR A 65 -1.59 4.34 -26.70
CA THR A 65 -2.73 3.58 -26.15
C THR A 65 -2.25 2.69 -25.01
N PRO A 66 -2.97 2.63 -23.89
CA PRO A 66 -2.59 1.81 -22.77
C PRO A 66 -2.64 0.34 -23.19
N HIS A 67 -1.49 -0.25 -23.47
CA HIS A 67 -1.43 -1.65 -23.13
C HIS A 67 -1.34 -1.71 -21.63
N ALA A 68 -2.31 -2.44 -21.06
CA ALA A 68 -2.25 -2.85 -19.69
C ALA A 68 -0.79 -3.01 -19.29
N LEU A 69 -0.36 -2.28 -18.27
CA LEU A 69 0.94 -2.48 -17.66
C LEU A 69 0.92 -3.94 -17.17
N GLY A 70 1.35 -4.86 -18.04
CA GLY A 70 1.42 -6.28 -17.76
C GLY A 70 2.51 -6.58 -16.74
N PRO A 71 2.75 -7.86 -16.42
CA PRO A 71 3.82 -8.28 -15.52
C PRO A 71 5.21 -7.79 -15.96
N ASP A 72 5.34 -7.33 -17.21
CA ASP A 72 6.54 -6.69 -17.77
C ASP A 72 6.53 -5.16 -17.64
N ALA A 73 5.75 -4.58 -16.75
CA ALA A 73 5.68 -3.14 -16.53
C ALA A 73 7.06 -2.49 -16.30
N GLY A 74 8.04 -3.24 -15.79
CA GLY A 74 9.43 -2.81 -15.71
C GLY A 74 10.09 -2.50 -17.05
N THR A 75 9.60 -3.08 -18.17
CA THR A 75 10.05 -2.77 -19.53
C THR A 75 9.17 -1.77 -20.25
N ALA A 76 7.86 -1.74 -19.94
CA ALA A 76 6.92 -0.75 -20.46
C ALA A 76 7.10 0.63 -19.77
N ALA A 77 7.70 0.69 -18.60
CA ALA A 77 8.00 1.90 -17.84
C ALA A 77 8.90 2.92 -18.57
N LYS A 78 9.50 2.54 -19.69
CA LYS A 78 10.34 3.45 -20.50
C LYS A 78 9.56 4.28 -21.52
N THR A 79 8.25 4.13 -21.59
CA THR A 79 7.42 4.94 -22.48
C THR A 79 7.06 6.23 -21.77
N ALA A 80 7.64 7.34 -22.20
CA ALA A 80 7.34 8.65 -21.67
C ALA A 80 5.84 8.95 -21.82
N SER A 81 5.17 9.25 -20.73
CA SER A 81 3.78 9.70 -20.71
C SER A 81 3.70 11.21 -20.51
N ILE A 82 2.76 11.85 -21.18
CA ILE A 82 2.50 13.30 -21.02
C ILE A 82 1.29 13.45 -20.10
N LEU A 83 1.50 14.13 -18.98
CA LEU A 83 0.43 14.52 -18.06
C LEU A 83 -0.03 15.93 -18.38
N THR A 84 -1.34 16.13 -18.34
CA THR A 84 -1.98 17.38 -18.73
C THR A 84 -2.98 17.84 -17.67
N PRO A 85 -3.45 19.09 -17.73
CA PRO A 85 -4.53 19.57 -16.86
C PRO A 85 -5.77 18.66 -16.85
N LEU A 86 -6.11 18.02 -17.97
CA LEU A 86 -7.23 17.07 -18.05
C LEU A 86 -7.03 15.89 -17.10
N ALA A 87 -5.84 15.28 -17.09
CA ALA A 87 -5.52 14.16 -16.20
C ALA A 87 -5.74 14.50 -14.72
N ILE A 88 -5.32 15.69 -14.32
CA ILE A 88 -5.44 16.16 -12.93
C ILE A 88 -6.89 16.51 -12.57
N ARG A 89 -7.67 17.06 -13.51
CA ARG A 89 -9.11 17.30 -13.30
C ARG A 89 -9.84 15.97 -13.10
N ASN A 90 -9.59 14.99 -13.98
CA ASN A 90 -10.20 13.67 -13.86
C ASN A 90 -9.84 12.97 -12.54
N LEU A 91 -8.58 13.03 -12.13
CA LEU A 91 -8.14 12.53 -10.81
C LEU A 91 -8.90 13.24 -9.66
N ASN A 92 -9.05 14.57 -9.73
CA ASN A 92 -9.81 15.33 -8.73
C ASN A 92 -11.27 14.89 -8.67
N ASP A 93 -11.90 14.68 -9.82
CA ASP A 93 -13.29 14.28 -9.91
C ASP A 93 -13.49 12.85 -9.41
N PHE A 94 -12.55 11.94 -9.72
CA PHE A 94 -12.50 10.59 -9.16
C PHE A 94 -12.38 10.61 -7.63
N ILE A 95 -11.37 11.32 -7.09
CA ILE A 95 -11.16 11.42 -5.64
C ILE A 95 -12.34 12.10 -4.93
N THR A 96 -13.06 12.98 -5.61
CA THR A 96 -14.31 13.56 -5.09
C THR A 96 -15.41 12.49 -4.92
N LYS A 97 -15.49 11.53 -5.84
CA LYS A 97 -16.44 10.40 -5.76
C LYS A 97 -16.05 9.38 -4.70
N VAL A 98 -14.76 9.11 -4.51
CA VAL A 98 -14.26 8.22 -3.43
C VAL A 98 -14.03 9.03 -2.14
N SER A 99 -15.05 9.69 -1.68
CA SER A 99 -15.06 10.56 -0.51
C SER A 99 -14.23 9.99 0.66
N GLY A 100 -13.40 10.84 1.28
CA GLY A 100 -12.48 10.45 2.37
C GLY A 100 -11.06 10.08 1.90
N TRP A 101 -10.86 9.77 0.62
CA TRP A 101 -9.53 9.52 0.08
C TRP A 101 -8.77 10.80 -0.22
N ARG A 102 -7.45 10.74 -0.02
CA ARG A 102 -6.53 11.84 -0.28
C ARG A 102 -5.36 11.36 -1.12
N VAL A 103 -4.59 12.28 -1.68
CA VAL A 103 -3.56 12.01 -2.69
C VAL A 103 -2.18 12.39 -2.17
N ILE A 104 -1.21 11.51 -2.38
CA ILE A 104 0.23 11.81 -2.42
C ILE A 104 0.61 11.84 -3.90
N TYR A 105 1.25 12.92 -4.35
CA TYR A 105 1.54 13.12 -5.77
C TYR A 105 3.05 13.17 -6.04
N GLY A 106 3.53 12.25 -6.88
CA GLY A 106 4.94 12.16 -7.31
C GLY A 106 5.30 13.17 -8.39
N LEU A 107 6.48 13.74 -8.27
CA LEU A 107 7.08 14.66 -9.25
C LEU A 107 8.35 14.01 -9.82
N ASN A 108 8.54 14.12 -11.14
CA ASN A 108 9.68 13.54 -11.84
C ASN A 108 10.99 14.21 -11.41
N LEU A 109 11.82 13.51 -10.66
CA LEU A 109 13.12 13.98 -10.20
C LEU A 109 14.22 13.60 -11.19
N TRP A 110 14.22 12.36 -11.68
CA TRP A 110 15.34 11.82 -12.46
C TRP A 110 15.52 12.53 -13.80
N HIS A 111 14.45 12.61 -14.60
CA HIS A 111 14.50 13.23 -15.94
C HIS A 111 13.85 14.61 -15.99
N GLY A 112 13.21 15.03 -14.90
CA GLY A 112 12.52 16.32 -14.80
C GLY A 112 13.46 17.50 -14.53
N THR A 113 12.88 18.70 -14.54
CA THR A 113 13.55 19.93 -14.11
C THR A 113 12.77 20.60 -12.99
N PRO A 114 13.45 21.38 -12.10
CA PRO A 114 12.77 22.10 -11.03
C PRO A 114 11.66 23.04 -11.55
N GLU A 115 11.89 23.69 -12.70
CA GLU A 115 10.94 24.64 -13.32
C GLU A 115 9.66 23.91 -13.78
N ASN A 116 9.82 22.76 -14.46
CA ASN A 116 8.67 21.97 -14.92
C ASN A 116 7.88 21.39 -13.74
N ALA A 117 8.59 20.86 -12.75
CA ALA A 117 7.97 20.37 -11.51
C ALA A 117 7.20 21.46 -10.75
N ALA A 118 7.71 22.70 -10.75
CA ALA A 118 7.02 23.83 -10.12
C ALA A 118 5.72 24.20 -10.84
N VAL A 119 5.70 24.17 -12.18
CA VAL A 119 4.49 24.45 -12.99
C VAL A 119 3.44 23.36 -12.77
N GLU A 120 3.85 22.10 -12.83
CA GLU A 120 3.00 20.94 -12.57
C GLU A 120 2.41 20.99 -11.16
N ALA A 121 3.26 21.17 -10.15
CA ALA A 121 2.86 21.23 -8.75
C ALA A 121 1.87 22.37 -8.48
N ALA A 122 2.03 23.51 -9.11
CA ALA A 122 1.09 24.64 -8.98
C ALA A 122 -0.31 24.28 -9.49
N TYR A 123 -0.40 23.57 -10.61
CA TYR A 123 -1.68 23.12 -11.15
C TYR A 123 -2.31 22.04 -10.28
N VAL A 124 -1.53 21.05 -9.88
CA VAL A 124 -1.98 19.93 -9.00
C VAL A 124 -2.49 20.47 -7.67
N PHE A 125 -1.72 21.35 -7.01
CA PHE A 125 -2.09 21.95 -5.72
C PHE A 125 -3.40 22.72 -5.81
N LYS A 126 -3.55 23.56 -6.85
CA LYS A 126 -4.78 24.32 -7.07
C LYS A 126 -5.99 23.41 -7.32
N THR A 127 -5.82 22.33 -8.07
CA THR A 127 -6.92 21.46 -8.51
C THR A 127 -7.36 20.51 -7.42
N LEU A 128 -6.43 19.83 -6.74
CA LEU A 128 -6.73 18.87 -5.67
C LEU A 128 -7.08 19.54 -4.34
N GLY A 129 -6.54 20.73 -4.09
CA GLY A 129 -6.80 21.49 -2.86
C GLY A 129 -6.53 20.65 -1.60
N PRO A 130 -7.49 20.57 -0.65
CA PRO A 130 -7.30 19.85 0.61
C PRO A 130 -7.19 18.34 0.46
N ARG A 131 -7.47 17.78 -0.72
CA ARG A 131 -7.29 16.35 -1.03
C ARG A 131 -5.82 15.99 -1.29
N LEU A 132 -4.97 16.95 -1.60
CA LEU A 132 -3.53 16.74 -1.71
C LEU A 132 -2.92 16.73 -0.31
N ILE A 133 -2.28 15.63 0.06
CA ILE A 133 -1.52 15.50 1.31
C ILE A 133 -0.18 16.19 1.15
N CYS A 134 0.59 15.77 0.15
CA CYS A 134 1.94 16.27 -0.12
C CYS A 134 2.41 15.85 -1.52
N PHE A 135 3.53 16.43 -1.93
CA PHE A 135 4.32 16.00 -3.07
C PHE A 135 5.44 15.05 -2.62
N GLN A 136 5.71 14.02 -3.41
CA GLN A 136 6.94 13.25 -3.37
C GLN A 136 7.83 13.66 -4.56
N ILE A 137 9.09 13.96 -4.32
CA ILE A 137 10.04 14.36 -5.35
C ILE A 137 10.96 13.17 -5.62
N GLY A 138 10.71 12.49 -6.73
CA GLY A 138 11.40 11.26 -7.12
C GLY A 138 10.67 9.98 -6.68
N ASN A 139 11.10 8.89 -7.31
CA ASN A 139 10.71 7.52 -7.00
C ASN A 139 11.96 6.65 -6.98
N GLU A 140 12.24 5.95 -5.89
CA GLU A 140 13.39 5.07 -5.72
C GLU A 140 14.75 5.68 -6.13
N PRO A 141 15.08 6.89 -5.67
CA PRO A 141 16.26 7.61 -6.12
C PRO A 141 17.58 6.91 -5.75
N ASP A 142 17.56 5.96 -4.83
CA ASP A 142 18.67 5.08 -4.50
C ASP A 142 18.97 4.05 -5.62
N MET A 143 18.09 3.96 -6.63
CA MET A 143 18.28 3.14 -7.83
C MET A 143 18.69 3.97 -9.04
N ASP A 144 18.63 5.30 -8.99
CA ASP A 144 18.93 6.20 -10.09
C ASP A 144 20.43 6.37 -10.35
N HIS A 145 20.74 6.89 -11.53
CA HIS A 145 22.10 7.23 -11.97
C HIS A 145 22.05 8.40 -12.98
N ASP A 146 23.13 9.14 -13.13
CA ASP A 146 23.21 10.17 -14.15
C ASP A 146 23.21 9.57 -15.56
N PRO A 147 22.68 10.26 -16.57
CA PRO A 147 22.72 9.81 -17.96
C PRO A 147 24.14 9.45 -18.41
N GLY A 148 24.31 8.21 -18.86
CA GLY A 148 25.61 7.68 -19.30
C GLY A 148 26.51 7.14 -18.18
N SER A 149 26.16 7.32 -16.90
CA SER A 149 26.84 6.70 -15.78
C SER A 149 26.27 5.30 -15.48
N LYS A 150 27.10 4.46 -14.87
CA LYS A 150 26.67 3.18 -14.27
C LYS A 150 26.63 3.27 -12.74
N ASP A 151 27.18 4.34 -12.17
CA ASP A 151 27.24 4.55 -10.74
C ASP A 151 25.91 5.14 -10.27
N ARG A 152 25.31 4.50 -9.28
CA ARG A 152 24.08 4.98 -8.66
C ARG A 152 24.32 6.28 -7.91
N TRP A 153 23.28 7.06 -7.78
CA TRP A 153 23.34 8.26 -6.95
C TRP A 153 23.73 7.93 -5.51
N THR A 154 24.52 8.82 -4.93
CA THR A 154 24.71 8.87 -3.49
C THR A 154 23.57 9.67 -2.85
N PHE A 155 23.38 9.49 -1.53
CA PHE A 155 22.40 10.30 -0.80
C PHE A 155 22.67 11.82 -0.94
N ASP A 156 23.93 12.25 -0.94
CA ASP A 156 24.24 13.67 -1.08
C ASP A 156 23.92 14.23 -2.46
N HIS A 157 24.11 13.46 -3.53
CA HIS A 157 23.68 13.80 -4.88
C HIS A 157 22.15 13.94 -4.96
N TYR A 158 21.42 12.95 -4.44
CA TYR A 158 19.96 13.00 -4.33
C TYR A 158 19.50 14.24 -3.54
N TRP A 159 20.10 14.49 -2.36
CA TRP A 159 19.72 15.59 -1.50
C TRP A 159 19.91 16.97 -2.15
N GLU A 160 21.01 17.16 -2.87
CA GLU A 160 21.25 18.39 -3.62
C GLU A 160 20.17 18.62 -4.68
N ARG A 161 19.87 17.57 -5.46
CA ARG A 161 18.86 17.64 -6.51
C ARG A 161 17.45 17.84 -5.93
N TRP A 162 17.08 17.04 -4.96
CA TRP A 162 15.79 17.14 -4.25
C TRP A 162 15.56 18.53 -3.67
N SER A 163 16.57 19.12 -3.05
CA SER A 163 16.48 20.46 -2.44
C SER A 163 16.21 21.56 -3.47
N LYS A 164 16.79 21.43 -4.68
CA LYS A 164 16.52 22.38 -5.79
C LYS A 164 15.06 22.29 -6.25
N PHE A 165 14.54 21.08 -6.40
CA PHE A 165 13.14 20.85 -6.76
C PHE A 165 12.19 21.37 -5.68
N GLN A 166 12.46 21.05 -4.41
CA GLN A 166 11.65 21.55 -3.29
C GLN A 166 11.61 23.08 -3.28
N ALA A 167 12.76 23.73 -3.46
CA ALA A 167 12.84 25.19 -3.47
C ALA A 167 12.01 25.79 -4.61
N ALA A 168 12.10 25.25 -5.83
CA ALA A 168 11.34 25.69 -6.98
C ALA A 168 9.82 25.51 -6.79
N VAL A 169 9.40 24.34 -6.29
CA VAL A 169 7.99 24.07 -6.00
C VAL A 169 7.47 25.00 -4.89
N LYS A 170 8.23 25.24 -3.81
CA LYS A 170 7.85 26.18 -2.75
C LYS A 170 7.75 27.61 -3.23
N ALA A 171 8.61 28.03 -4.16
CA ALA A 171 8.53 29.37 -4.75
C ALA A 171 7.23 29.58 -5.53
N ALA A 172 6.78 28.55 -6.28
CA ALA A 172 5.52 28.58 -7.01
C ALA A 172 4.29 28.34 -6.12
N VAL A 173 4.44 27.54 -5.07
CA VAL A 173 3.38 27.09 -4.16
C VAL A 173 3.87 27.16 -2.71
N PRO A 174 3.79 28.32 -2.05
CA PRO A 174 4.32 28.48 -0.68
C PRO A 174 3.69 27.51 0.35
N GLY A 175 2.46 27.05 0.10
CA GLY A 175 1.76 26.06 0.96
C GLY A 175 2.04 24.60 0.62
N ALA A 176 2.95 24.31 -0.33
CA ALA A 176 3.27 22.94 -0.70
C ALA A 176 3.93 22.18 0.46
N LYS A 177 3.46 20.94 0.68
CA LYS A 177 3.97 19.98 1.64
C LYS A 177 4.70 18.88 0.90
N PHE A 178 5.66 18.25 1.55
CA PHE A 178 6.52 17.24 0.92
C PHE A 178 6.66 15.98 1.78
N ALA A 179 7.03 14.88 1.15
CA ALA A 179 7.47 13.65 1.79
C ALA A 179 8.68 13.06 1.04
N GLY A 180 9.46 12.22 1.70
CA GLY A 180 10.64 11.58 1.13
C GLY A 180 11.39 10.73 2.16
N PRO A 181 12.48 10.05 1.76
CA PRO A 181 13.15 10.08 0.46
C PRO A 181 12.57 9.13 -0.62
N ASP A 182 11.59 8.28 -0.29
CA ASP A 182 10.91 7.36 -1.19
C ASP A 182 11.82 6.29 -1.82
N ILE A 183 12.70 5.72 -0.99
CA ILE A 183 13.75 4.77 -1.39
C ILE A 183 13.22 3.37 -1.70
N ALA A 184 13.92 2.64 -2.57
CA ALA A 184 13.67 1.22 -2.85
C ALA A 184 14.17 0.30 -1.74
N LYS A 185 15.44 0.43 -1.33
CA LYS A 185 16.10 -0.52 -0.42
C LYS A 185 17.20 0.05 0.46
N GLU A 186 17.77 1.20 0.14
CA GLU A 186 18.85 1.81 0.92
C GLU A 186 18.28 2.54 2.15
N TYR A 187 17.76 1.78 3.13
CA TYR A 187 17.06 2.31 4.31
C TYR A 187 17.89 3.28 5.16
N ASP A 188 19.20 3.26 5.06
CA ASP A 188 20.07 4.28 5.67
C ASP A 188 19.80 5.70 5.16
N TRP A 189 19.24 5.84 3.93
CA TRP A 189 18.83 7.13 3.41
C TRP A 189 17.67 7.75 4.20
N ILE A 190 16.82 6.93 4.81
CA ILE A 190 15.76 7.41 5.71
C ILE A 190 16.39 8.11 6.93
N THR A 191 17.45 7.50 7.50
CA THR A 191 18.21 8.10 8.60
C THR A 191 18.91 9.39 8.16
N LYS A 192 19.61 9.36 7.03
CA LYS A 192 20.29 10.53 6.47
C LYS A 192 19.31 11.67 6.13
N MET A 193 18.11 11.35 5.61
CA MET A 193 17.05 12.32 5.38
C MET A 193 16.60 12.95 6.70
N ALA A 194 16.39 12.16 7.74
CA ALA A 194 16.01 12.66 9.06
C ALA A 194 17.07 13.58 9.66
N GLU A 195 18.36 13.29 9.46
CA GLU A 195 19.49 14.11 9.91
C GLU A 195 19.54 15.49 9.24
N LYS A 196 19.16 15.57 7.96
CA LYS A 196 19.05 16.87 7.25
C LYS A 196 17.91 17.76 7.78
N ARG A 197 17.00 17.22 8.60
CA ARG A 197 15.83 17.91 9.17
C ARG A 197 15.02 18.67 8.12
N PRO A 198 14.60 18.04 7.03
CA PRO A 198 13.86 18.71 5.97
C PRO A 198 12.48 19.15 6.46
N ASP A 199 11.93 20.15 5.75
CA ASP A 199 10.53 20.52 5.92
C ASP A 199 9.63 19.56 5.13
N ILE A 200 9.28 18.44 5.77
CA ILE A 200 8.42 17.39 5.23
C ILE A 200 7.31 17.02 6.21
N GLU A 201 6.21 16.46 5.70
CA GLU A 201 5.11 15.96 6.53
C GLU A 201 5.49 14.65 7.22
N PHE A 202 6.12 13.72 6.48
CA PHE A 202 6.56 12.41 6.95
C PHE A 202 7.66 11.82 6.06
N LEU A 203 8.35 10.85 6.59
CA LEU A 203 9.33 10.03 5.87
C LEU A 203 8.61 8.96 5.03
N THR A 204 9.22 8.55 3.91
CA THR A 204 8.70 7.51 3.02
C THR A 204 9.77 6.55 2.53
N GLY A 205 9.33 5.37 2.10
CA GLY A 205 10.14 4.35 1.48
C GLY A 205 9.26 3.21 0.99
N HIS A 206 9.88 2.24 0.31
CA HIS A 206 9.22 1.11 -0.31
C HIS A 206 9.60 -0.20 0.37
N TYR A 207 8.75 -1.21 0.21
CA TYR A 207 9.02 -2.57 0.67
C TYR A 207 8.40 -3.61 -0.24
N TYR A 208 9.22 -4.50 -0.73
CA TYR A 208 8.81 -5.73 -1.39
C TYR A 208 9.38 -6.93 -0.63
N ALA A 209 8.54 -7.95 -0.43
CA ALA A 209 8.98 -9.13 0.35
C ALA A 209 10.17 -9.82 -0.32
N GLU A 210 10.20 -9.89 -1.65
CA GLU A 210 11.29 -10.41 -2.47
C GLU A 210 11.09 -10.04 -3.95
N GLY A 211 11.95 -10.51 -4.82
CA GLY A 211 11.90 -10.42 -6.28
C GLY A 211 13.28 -10.46 -6.92
N PRO A 212 13.38 -10.47 -8.21
CA PRO A 212 12.29 -10.43 -9.20
C PRO A 212 11.51 -11.76 -9.29
N PRO A 213 10.44 -11.84 -10.12
CA PRO A 213 9.64 -13.07 -10.26
C PRO A 213 10.41 -14.33 -10.62
N ALA A 214 11.56 -14.16 -11.33
CA ALA A 214 12.45 -15.26 -11.69
C ALA A 214 13.30 -15.78 -10.51
N ASP A 215 13.35 -15.08 -9.37
CA ASP A 215 14.09 -15.54 -8.21
C ASP A 215 13.46 -16.84 -7.69
N PRO A 216 14.22 -17.94 -7.58
CA PRO A 216 13.73 -19.21 -7.08
C PRO A 216 13.32 -19.17 -5.60
N LYS A 217 13.82 -18.19 -4.82
CA LYS A 217 13.44 -17.99 -3.43
C LYS A 217 12.00 -17.51 -3.28
N MET A 218 11.44 -16.81 -4.28
CA MET A 218 10.08 -16.31 -4.22
C MET A 218 9.09 -17.47 -4.35
N THR A 219 8.75 -18.09 -3.24
CA THR A 219 7.81 -19.22 -3.10
C THR A 219 6.67 -18.84 -2.16
N LEU A 220 5.58 -19.62 -2.18
CA LEU A 220 4.48 -19.48 -1.21
C LEU A 220 5.01 -19.56 0.23
N GLU A 221 5.83 -20.56 0.51
CA GLU A 221 6.40 -20.77 1.84
C GLU A 221 7.26 -19.57 2.29
N PHE A 222 8.11 -19.06 1.39
CA PHE A 222 8.93 -17.87 1.67
C PHE A 222 8.04 -16.67 1.98
N LEU A 223 7.02 -16.40 1.15
CA LEU A 223 6.11 -15.26 1.35
C LEU A 223 5.39 -15.36 2.71
N LEU A 224 4.88 -16.54 3.08
CA LEU A 224 4.21 -16.76 4.36
C LEU A 224 5.14 -16.60 5.56
N LYS A 225 6.43 -16.95 5.44
CA LYS A 225 7.45 -16.72 6.48
C LYS A 225 7.81 -15.24 6.59
N ARG A 226 7.87 -14.51 5.47
CA ARG A 226 8.16 -13.07 5.45
C ARG A 226 7.05 -12.25 6.11
N GLY A 227 5.81 -12.73 6.14
CA GLY A 227 4.76 -12.14 6.94
C GLY A 227 5.04 -12.20 8.46
N ARG A 228 5.87 -13.13 8.93
CA ARG A 228 6.24 -13.26 10.34
C ARG A 228 7.45 -12.37 10.75
N ASP A 229 8.40 -12.19 9.85
CA ASP A 229 9.62 -11.41 10.06
C ASP A 229 9.78 -10.38 8.93
N PRO A 230 8.80 -9.50 8.75
CA PRO A 230 8.88 -8.51 7.70
C PRO A 230 9.86 -7.43 8.13
N ALA A 231 10.89 -7.24 7.38
CA ALA A 231 11.66 -6.02 7.46
C ALA A 231 12.05 -5.62 8.92
N SER A 232 12.36 -6.60 9.79
CA SER A 232 12.63 -6.29 11.20
C SER A 232 13.77 -5.29 11.38
N GLY A 233 14.78 -5.36 10.50
CA GLY A 233 15.86 -4.39 10.46
C GLY A 233 15.38 -3.02 9.95
N GLU A 234 14.58 -2.99 8.93
CA GLU A 234 14.01 -1.76 8.35
C GLU A 234 13.07 -1.07 9.32
N ILE A 235 12.23 -1.83 10.05
CA ILE A 235 11.35 -1.25 11.08
C ILE A 235 12.16 -0.52 12.15
N GLN A 236 13.26 -1.08 12.61
CA GLN A 236 14.12 -0.46 13.61
C GLN A 236 14.77 0.83 13.09
N ILE A 237 15.25 0.84 11.84
CA ILE A 237 15.81 2.04 11.20
C ILE A 237 14.74 3.13 11.10
N VAL A 238 13.56 2.78 10.61
CA VAL A 238 12.42 3.70 10.48
C VAL A 238 12.02 4.29 11.83
N GLN A 239 11.88 3.46 12.87
CA GLN A 239 11.55 3.92 14.21
C GLN A 239 12.60 4.86 14.81
N ALA A 240 13.89 4.60 14.58
CA ALA A 240 14.96 5.48 15.01
C ALA A 240 14.91 6.83 14.29
N ALA A 241 14.74 6.83 12.98
CA ALA A 241 14.66 8.03 12.15
C ALA A 241 13.41 8.89 12.48
N THR A 242 12.25 8.26 12.62
CA THR A 242 11.00 8.97 12.97
C THR A 242 11.08 9.60 14.33
N LYS A 243 11.67 8.91 15.31
CA LYS A 243 11.93 9.44 16.66
C LYS A 243 12.88 10.64 16.61
N SER A 244 13.97 10.53 15.84
CA SER A 244 14.96 11.60 15.69
C SER A 244 14.39 12.86 15.04
N LEU A 245 13.61 12.71 13.98
CA LEU A 245 13.01 13.82 13.24
C LEU A 245 11.75 14.39 13.93
N GLY A 246 11.06 13.60 14.73
CA GLY A 246 9.74 13.96 15.28
C GLY A 246 8.61 13.92 14.23
N LYS A 247 8.80 13.16 13.15
CA LYS A 247 7.82 12.95 12.06
C LYS A 247 7.56 11.47 11.90
N GLY A 248 6.38 11.11 11.40
CA GLY A 248 6.04 9.71 11.13
C GLY A 248 6.67 9.17 9.85
N PHE A 249 6.37 7.92 9.56
CA PHE A 249 6.76 7.23 8.32
C PHE A 249 5.54 6.58 7.66
N ARG A 250 5.43 6.71 6.36
CA ARG A 250 4.46 5.99 5.54
C ARG A 250 5.17 5.11 4.53
N MET A 251 4.79 3.84 4.47
CA MET A 251 5.20 2.94 3.40
C MET A 251 4.44 3.33 2.13
N SER A 252 5.07 4.16 1.30
CA SER A 252 4.42 4.80 0.14
C SER A 252 4.22 3.87 -1.04
N GLU A 253 4.99 2.78 -1.08
CA GLU A 253 4.84 1.70 -2.06
C GLU A 253 5.30 0.37 -1.46
N GLY A 254 4.69 -0.72 -1.88
CA GLY A 254 5.14 -2.05 -1.50
C GLY A 254 4.20 -3.14 -1.99
N ASN A 255 4.71 -4.35 -2.09
CA ASN A 255 3.92 -5.54 -2.38
C ASN A 255 4.74 -6.83 -2.14
N SER A 256 4.17 -7.98 -2.52
CA SER A 256 4.78 -9.31 -2.34
C SER A 256 6.06 -9.54 -3.14
N CYS A 257 6.10 -9.09 -4.41
CA CYS A 257 7.22 -9.36 -5.30
C CYS A 257 7.36 -8.21 -6.31
N PHE A 258 8.50 -7.49 -6.30
CA PHE A 258 8.72 -6.40 -7.26
C PHE A 258 8.74 -6.90 -8.73
N HIS A 259 8.59 -6.00 -9.69
CA HIS A 259 8.38 -6.26 -11.11
C HIS A 259 7.07 -7.01 -11.41
N GLY A 260 5.96 -6.57 -10.85
CA GLY A 260 4.61 -7.00 -11.22
C GLY A 260 4.07 -8.25 -10.51
N GLY A 261 4.86 -8.89 -9.65
CA GLY A 261 4.44 -10.08 -8.93
C GLY A 261 4.82 -11.39 -9.62
N LYS A 262 4.85 -12.48 -8.85
CA LYS A 262 5.15 -13.83 -9.34
C LYS A 262 3.86 -14.64 -9.48
N PRO A 263 3.64 -15.32 -10.64
CA PRO A 263 2.50 -16.22 -10.83
C PRO A 263 2.46 -17.30 -9.75
N LEU A 264 1.25 -17.66 -9.30
CA LEU A 264 1.00 -18.69 -8.28
C LEU A 264 1.57 -18.35 -6.89
N VAL A 265 2.02 -17.11 -6.68
CA VAL A 265 2.50 -16.61 -5.39
C VAL A 265 1.84 -15.28 -5.06
N SER A 266 2.05 -14.27 -5.91
CA SER A 266 1.58 -12.90 -5.65
C SER A 266 0.08 -12.72 -5.89
N ASP A 267 -0.56 -13.63 -6.60
CA ASP A 267 -1.95 -13.60 -7.02
C ASP A 267 -2.83 -14.66 -6.32
N THR A 268 -2.41 -15.15 -5.16
CA THR A 268 -3.05 -16.26 -4.44
C THR A 268 -3.47 -15.90 -3.02
N LEU A 269 -4.18 -16.81 -2.32
CA LEU A 269 -4.50 -16.66 -0.89
C LEU A 269 -3.25 -16.36 -0.05
N ALA A 270 -2.08 -16.91 -0.42
CA ALA A 270 -0.85 -16.62 0.30
C ALA A 270 -0.54 -15.12 0.33
N SER A 271 -0.79 -14.40 -0.77
CA SER A 271 -0.60 -12.94 -0.82
C SER A 271 -1.61 -12.18 0.05
N ALA A 272 -2.83 -12.71 0.19
CA ALA A 272 -3.84 -12.13 1.09
C ALA A 272 -3.45 -12.29 2.57
N LEU A 273 -2.99 -13.47 2.97
CA LEU A 273 -2.52 -13.74 4.33
C LEU A 273 -1.26 -12.92 4.66
N TRP A 274 -0.29 -12.90 3.74
CA TRP A 274 0.91 -12.10 3.87
C TRP A 274 0.58 -10.60 3.97
N GLY A 275 -0.26 -10.08 3.07
CA GLY A 275 -0.58 -8.66 3.01
C GLY A 275 -1.27 -8.17 4.28
N ALA A 276 -2.25 -8.93 4.80
CA ALA A 276 -2.91 -8.58 6.06
C ALA A 276 -1.95 -8.61 7.24
N ASP A 277 -1.13 -9.65 7.36
CA ASP A 277 -0.14 -9.80 8.43
C ASP A 277 0.91 -8.67 8.39
N TYR A 278 1.47 -8.39 7.21
CA TYR A 278 2.42 -7.30 7.00
C TYR A 278 1.83 -5.93 7.37
N ILE A 279 0.62 -5.61 6.89
CA ILE A 279 -0.06 -4.35 7.20
C ILE A 279 -0.24 -4.18 8.71
N LEU A 280 -0.69 -5.21 9.42
CA LEU A 280 -0.90 -5.14 10.86
C LEU A 280 0.41 -5.02 11.64
N GLN A 281 1.49 -5.64 11.17
CA GLN A 281 2.81 -5.50 11.80
C GLN A 281 3.36 -4.08 11.72
N ILE A 282 3.37 -3.47 10.53
CA ILE A 282 3.86 -2.09 10.39
C ILE A 282 2.93 -1.07 11.06
N ALA A 283 1.62 -1.36 11.13
CA ALA A 283 0.68 -0.56 11.89
C ALA A 283 0.99 -0.62 13.41
N GLN A 284 1.27 -1.82 13.92
CA GLN A 284 1.68 -2.01 15.32
C GLN A 284 3.06 -1.37 15.60
N ALA A 285 3.95 -1.34 14.61
CA ALA A 285 5.25 -0.65 14.68
C ALA A 285 5.14 0.88 14.67
N GLY A 286 3.93 1.45 14.45
CA GLY A 286 3.68 2.88 14.53
C GLY A 286 3.81 3.62 13.19
N TYR A 287 3.80 2.94 12.06
CA TYR A 287 3.75 3.59 10.76
C TYR A 287 2.45 4.39 10.61
N LEU A 288 2.47 5.43 9.78
CA LEU A 288 1.29 6.25 9.46
C LEU A 288 0.37 5.57 8.45
N GLY A 289 0.89 4.64 7.66
CA GLY A 289 0.13 3.93 6.65
C GLY A 289 0.98 3.13 5.67
N VAL A 290 0.27 2.45 4.78
CA VAL A 290 0.85 1.68 3.68
C VAL A 290 0.06 1.89 2.40
N ASN A 291 0.76 2.01 1.27
CA ASN A 291 0.17 2.04 -0.05
C ASN A 291 0.62 0.78 -0.81
N LEU A 292 -0.26 -0.22 -0.90
CA LEU A 292 0.07 -1.40 -1.70
C LEU A 292 0.05 -1.03 -3.18
N HIS A 293 1.16 -1.36 -3.87
CA HIS A 293 1.33 -1.00 -5.27
C HIS A 293 0.39 -1.82 -6.14
N GLY A 294 -0.26 -1.12 -7.03
CA GLY A 294 -1.17 -1.64 -8.02
C GLY A 294 -0.99 -0.86 -9.31
N GLY A 295 -1.94 -1.02 -10.17
CA GLY A 295 -1.90 -0.38 -11.47
C GLY A 295 -1.49 -1.34 -12.55
N GLY A 296 -2.14 -1.19 -13.68
CA GLY A 296 -2.05 -2.18 -14.72
C GLY A 296 -2.57 -3.54 -14.28
N ASN A 297 -2.14 -4.57 -14.95
CA ASN A 297 -2.55 -5.95 -14.69
C ASN A 297 -1.45 -6.79 -14.04
N GLY A 298 -0.61 -6.17 -13.21
CA GLY A 298 0.37 -6.88 -12.40
C GLY A 298 -0.29 -7.94 -11.51
N LEU A 299 0.38 -9.06 -11.31
CA LEU A 299 -0.16 -10.19 -10.56
C LEU A 299 -0.41 -9.85 -9.09
N TYR A 300 0.38 -8.96 -8.54
CA TYR A 300 0.27 -8.51 -7.15
C TYR A 300 -0.79 -7.41 -6.90
N THR A 301 -1.35 -6.83 -7.97
CA THR A 301 -2.22 -5.65 -7.83
C THR A 301 -3.44 -5.96 -6.96
N PRO A 302 -3.81 -5.09 -6.01
CA PRO A 302 -5.06 -5.28 -5.25
C PRO A 302 -6.30 -5.21 -6.12
N ILE A 303 -6.30 -4.36 -7.13
CA ILE A 303 -7.42 -4.18 -8.09
C ILE A 303 -6.86 -4.32 -9.49
N SER A 304 -7.32 -5.34 -10.23
CA SER A 304 -6.99 -5.55 -11.63
C SER A 304 -8.16 -5.17 -12.53
N GLY A 305 -7.86 -4.93 -13.80
CA GLY A 305 -8.85 -4.61 -14.83
C GLY A 305 -8.65 -3.24 -15.44
N ASP A 306 -9.59 -2.88 -16.29
CA ASP A 306 -9.64 -1.61 -17.01
C ASP A 306 -11.09 -1.17 -17.24
N THR A 307 -11.25 -0.01 -17.89
CA THR A 307 -12.56 0.57 -18.16
C THR A 307 -13.36 -0.20 -19.22
N SER A 308 -12.73 -1.07 -20.02
CA SER A 308 -13.39 -1.86 -21.05
C SER A 308 -13.85 -3.23 -20.55
N GLY A 309 -13.03 -3.88 -19.71
CA GLY A 309 -13.27 -5.23 -19.17
C GLY A 309 -13.87 -5.26 -17.78
N GLY A 310 -13.94 -4.11 -17.11
CA GLY A 310 -14.35 -3.99 -15.71
C GLY A 310 -13.20 -4.28 -14.73
N PHE A 311 -13.50 -4.15 -13.45
CA PHE A 311 -12.52 -4.28 -12.37
C PHE A 311 -12.80 -5.48 -11.47
N LYS A 312 -11.75 -6.03 -10.87
CA LYS A 312 -11.82 -7.20 -9.99
C LYS A 312 -10.89 -7.01 -8.79
N ALA A 313 -11.41 -7.28 -7.60
CA ALA A 313 -10.59 -7.45 -6.40
C ALA A 313 -9.72 -8.71 -6.52
N ARG A 314 -8.41 -8.57 -6.27
CA ARG A 314 -7.44 -9.67 -6.29
C ARG A 314 -7.21 -10.20 -4.87
N PRO A 315 -6.59 -11.37 -4.69
CA PRO A 315 -6.43 -11.97 -3.37
C PRO A 315 -5.90 -11.03 -2.28
N VAL A 316 -4.86 -10.24 -2.55
CA VAL A 316 -4.28 -9.31 -1.57
C VAL A 316 -5.27 -8.24 -1.10
N TYR A 317 -6.25 -7.87 -1.91
CA TYR A 317 -7.32 -6.93 -1.54
C TYR A 317 -8.13 -7.45 -0.34
N TYR A 318 -8.40 -8.74 -0.25
CA TYR A 318 -9.11 -9.33 0.87
C TYR A 318 -8.29 -9.31 2.17
N GLY A 319 -6.97 -9.43 2.04
CA GLY A 319 -6.05 -9.18 3.16
C GLY A 319 -6.11 -7.74 3.65
N MET A 320 -6.14 -6.78 2.71
CA MET A 320 -6.32 -5.36 3.04
C MET A 320 -7.67 -5.10 3.73
N LEU A 321 -8.76 -5.74 3.29
CA LEU A 321 -10.08 -5.63 3.94
C LEU A 321 -10.06 -6.13 5.39
N LEU A 322 -9.34 -7.23 5.66
CA LEU A 322 -9.17 -7.72 7.03
C LEU A 322 -8.39 -6.70 7.88
N ALA A 323 -7.26 -6.19 7.36
CA ALA A 323 -6.42 -5.22 8.07
C ALA A 323 -7.17 -3.90 8.33
N GLU A 324 -8.00 -3.46 7.38
CA GLU A 324 -8.82 -2.24 7.50
C GLU A 324 -9.80 -2.30 8.70
N ARG A 325 -10.18 -3.49 9.16
CA ARG A 325 -11.00 -3.64 10.37
C ARG A 325 -10.34 -3.06 11.63
N PHE A 326 -9.03 -2.84 11.60
CA PHE A 326 -8.25 -2.22 12.68
C PHE A 326 -8.10 -0.71 12.55
N ALA A 327 -8.57 -0.09 11.46
CA ALA A 327 -8.51 1.36 11.27
C ALA A 327 -9.21 2.09 12.44
N GLY A 328 -8.58 3.14 12.94
CA GLY A 328 -9.05 3.88 14.12
C GLY A 328 -8.83 3.20 15.47
N SER A 329 -8.28 1.99 15.51
CA SER A 329 -8.05 1.23 16.76
C SER A 329 -6.64 1.44 17.31
N THR A 330 -6.48 1.23 18.61
CA THR A 330 -5.18 1.26 19.29
C THR A 330 -4.72 -0.18 19.59
N PHE A 331 -3.56 -0.56 19.06
CA PHE A 331 -2.96 -1.87 19.35
C PHE A 331 -2.66 -2.03 20.83
N VAL A 332 -2.89 -3.23 21.32
CA VAL A 332 -2.47 -3.67 22.66
C VAL A 332 -1.38 -4.74 22.50
N GLN A 333 -0.54 -4.85 23.52
CA GLN A 333 0.48 -5.89 23.53
C GLN A 333 -0.19 -7.27 23.51
N SER A 334 0.20 -8.10 22.56
CA SER A 334 -0.19 -9.51 22.47
C SER A 334 1.08 -10.37 22.41
N THR A 335 1.01 -11.56 22.99
CA THR A 335 2.12 -12.53 23.00
C THR A 335 1.60 -13.88 22.52
N LEU A 336 2.44 -14.59 21.79
CA LEU A 336 2.22 -15.98 21.40
C LEU A 336 3.11 -16.90 22.20
N SER A 337 2.65 -18.13 22.47
CA SER A 337 3.52 -19.16 23.03
C SER A 337 4.55 -19.58 21.98
N ALA A 338 5.72 -20.06 22.44
CA ALA A 338 6.78 -20.56 21.56
C ALA A 338 6.30 -21.69 20.62
N GLN A 339 5.31 -22.47 21.03
CA GLN A 339 4.72 -23.51 20.19
C GLN A 339 3.98 -22.92 18.98
N THR A 340 3.15 -21.88 19.20
CA THR A 340 2.44 -21.22 18.10
C THR A 340 3.37 -20.45 17.19
N GLU A 341 4.46 -19.89 17.73
CA GLU A 341 5.50 -19.27 16.92
C GLU A 341 6.18 -20.26 15.98
N SER A 342 6.53 -21.46 16.46
CA SER A 342 7.14 -22.51 15.64
C SER A 342 6.21 -23.01 14.54
N GLN A 343 4.90 -22.87 14.73
CA GLN A 343 3.86 -23.26 13.77
C GLN A 343 3.49 -22.17 12.76
N ASN A 344 4.26 -21.08 12.66
CA ASN A 344 3.98 -19.93 11.76
C ASN A 344 2.60 -19.29 12.01
N VAL A 345 2.25 -19.10 13.28
CA VAL A 345 1.06 -18.37 13.72
C VAL A 345 1.47 -16.94 14.12
N THR A 346 0.70 -15.94 13.69
CA THR A 346 0.83 -14.56 14.16
C THR A 346 -0.49 -14.06 14.71
N ALA A 347 -0.44 -13.10 15.65
CA ALA A 347 -1.64 -12.54 16.27
C ALA A 347 -1.46 -11.07 16.60
N PHE A 348 -2.53 -10.32 16.39
CA PHE A 348 -2.64 -8.90 16.71
C PHE A 348 -3.90 -8.65 17.52
N ALA A 349 -3.83 -7.72 18.46
CA ALA A 349 -4.97 -7.31 19.25
C ALA A 349 -5.03 -5.79 19.34
N ALA A 350 -6.25 -5.25 19.36
CA ALA A 350 -6.49 -3.81 19.47
C ALA A 350 -7.78 -3.52 20.22
N ARG A 351 -7.89 -2.26 20.69
CA ARG A 351 -9.11 -1.70 21.24
C ARG A 351 -9.60 -0.56 20.37
N ASP A 352 -10.90 -0.49 20.16
CA ASP A 352 -11.51 0.67 19.53
C ASP A 352 -11.89 1.76 20.56
N ALA A 353 -12.29 2.93 20.07
CA ALA A 353 -12.67 4.05 20.92
C ALA A 353 -13.95 3.79 21.76
N ALA A 354 -14.79 2.85 21.35
CA ALA A 354 -16.01 2.46 22.04
C ALA A 354 -15.80 1.35 23.09
N HIS A 355 -14.53 1.04 23.41
CA HIS A 355 -14.11 0.00 24.35
C HIS A 355 -14.33 -1.45 23.88
N GLY A 356 -14.71 -1.65 22.63
CA GLY A 356 -14.67 -2.96 21.98
C GLY A 356 -13.24 -3.46 21.84
N TRP A 357 -13.07 -4.76 21.66
CA TRP A 357 -11.78 -5.35 21.37
C TRP A 357 -11.83 -6.11 20.05
N LYS A 358 -10.69 -6.17 19.38
CA LYS A 358 -10.49 -6.84 18.11
C LYS A 358 -9.21 -7.66 18.16
N ALA A 359 -9.22 -8.80 17.50
CA ALA A 359 -8.03 -9.58 17.27
C ALA A 359 -8.00 -10.12 15.83
N ALA A 360 -6.81 -10.31 15.30
CA ALA A 360 -6.58 -11.09 14.10
C ALA A 360 -5.56 -12.17 14.41
N ILE A 361 -5.86 -13.42 14.05
CA ILE A 361 -4.95 -14.55 14.24
C ILE A 361 -4.78 -15.24 12.89
N PHE A 362 -3.54 -15.41 12.47
CA PHE A 362 -3.15 -16.00 11.20
C PHE A 362 -2.54 -17.36 11.43
N ASN A 363 -3.12 -18.41 10.86
CA ASN A 363 -2.47 -19.70 10.71
C ASN A 363 -1.92 -19.80 9.29
N LYS A 364 -0.61 -19.66 9.14
CA LYS A 364 0.10 -19.74 7.86
C LYS A 364 0.77 -21.10 7.65
N ALA A 365 0.47 -22.07 8.50
CA ALA A 365 0.92 -23.46 8.40
C ALA A 365 -0.07 -24.32 7.61
N ASP A 366 0.40 -25.45 7.14
CA ASP A 366 -0.36 -26.47 6.39
C ASP A 366 -1.19 -27.40 7.28
N VAL A 367 -1.19 -27.16 8.58
CA VAL A 367 -1.94 -27.94 9.57
C VAL A 367 -2.88 -27.03 10.39
N PRO A 368 -4.02 -27.52 10.84
CA PRO A 368 -4.87 -26.76 11.75
C PRO A 368 -4.19 -26.56 13.12
N VAL A 369 -4.50 -25.43 13.76
CA VAL A 369 -3.94 -25.05 15.06
C VAL A 369 -5.07 -24.63 16.00
N THR A 370 -5.09 -25.20 17.20
CA THR A 370 -5.99 -24.76 18.27
C THR A 370 -5.29 -23.66 19.08
N VAL A 371 -5.90 -22.49 19.16
CA VAL A 371 -5.39 -21.34 19.91
C VAL A 371 -6.29 -21.02 21.09
N LYS A 372 -5.71 -20.95 22.29
CA LYS A 372 -6.36 -20.39 23.47
C LYS A 372 -6.06 -18.88 23.51
N ILE A 373 -7.11 -18.08 23.55
CA ILE A 373 -7.02 -16.62 23.69
C ILE A 373 -7.31 -16.27 25.13
N GLU A 374 -6.44 -15.50 25.79
CA GLU A 374 -6.55 -15.07 27.18
C GLU A 374 -6.57 -13.54 27.30
N GLY A 375 -6.94 -13.02 28.47
CA GLY A 375 -7.04 -11.59 28.70
C GLY A 375 -8.32 -10.96 28.13
N LEU A 376 -9.31 -11.76 27.81
CA LEU A 376 -10.63 -11.36 27.34
C LEU A 376 -11.54 -10.92 28.51
N PRO A 377 -12.72 -10.30 28.25
CA PRO A 377 -13.73 -10.10 29.28
C PRO A 377 -14.09 -11.41 30.00
N ALA A 378 -14.57 -11.31 31.25
CA ALA A 378 -14.81 -12.48 32.10
C ALA A 378 -15.77 -13.51 31.45
N SER A 379 -16.75 -13.05 30.69
CA SER A 379 -17.71 -13.88 29.96
C SER A 379 -18.25 -13.12 28.74
N GLY A 380 -18.77 -13.85 27.77
CA GLY A 380 -19.36 -13.26 26.56
C GLY A 380 -19.27 -14.18 25.35
N THR A 381 -19.45 -13.57 24.20
CA THR A 381 -19.31 -14.25 22.91
C THR A 381 -18.67 -13.27 21.93
N ALA A 382 -17.66 -13.71 21.22
CA ALA A 382 -17.04 -12.94 20.13
C ALA A 382 -17.42 -13.50 18.76
N SER A 383 -17.60 -12.62 17.79
CA SER A 383 -17.85 -13.00 16.40
C SER A 383 -16.54 -13.33 15.69
N ILE A 384 -16.60 -14.24 14.74
CA ILE A 384 -15.46 -14.63 13.90
C ILE A 384 -15.81 -14.43 12.43
N GLN A 385 -14.88 -13.83 11.70
CA GLN A 385 -14.90 -13.67 10.24
C GLN A 385 -13.60 -14.24 9.68
N TRP A 386 -13.70 -15.13 8.71
CA TRP A 386 -12.55 -15.82 8.12
C TRP A 386 -12.06 -15.14 6.84
N LEU A 387 -10.74 -15.01 6.72
CA LEU A 387 -10.05 -14.84 5.44
C LEU A 387 -9.56 -16.22 5.00
N GLN A 388 -10.10 -16.72 3.89
CA GLN A 388 -9.88 -18.09 3.43
C GLN A 388 -10.11 -18.24 1.93
N ALA A 389 -9.63 -19.36 1.38
CA ALA A 389 -9.92 -19.86 0.04
C ALA A 389 -9.86 -21.41 0.03
N PRO A 390 -10.21 -22.09 -1.07
CA PRO A 390 -10.14 -23.54 -1.18
C PRO A 390 -8.73 -24.12 -0.95
N ALA A 391 -7.68 -23.40 -1.38
CA ALA A 391 -6.28 -23.79 -1.19
C ALA A 391 -5.39 -22.54 -1.07
N ILE A 392 -4.15 -22.74 -0.60
CA ILE A 392 -3.18 -21.62 -0.40
C ILE A 392 -2.79 -20.94 -1.71
N ASP A 393 -2.78 -21.65 -2.81
CA ASP A 393 -2.47 -21.22 -4.16
C ASP A 393 -3.71 -20.79 -4.97
N SER A 394 -4.89 -20.69 -4.34
CA SER A 394 -6.12 -20.27 -5.01
C SER A 394 -6.03 -18.81 -5.45
N HIS A 395 -6.25 -18.56 -6.75
CA HIS A 395 -6.41 -17.22 -7.33
C HIS A 395 -7.84 -16.71 -7.20
N ASP A 396 -8.79 -17.63 -7.27
CA ASP A 396 -10.23 -17.39 -7.17
C ASP A 396 -10.80 -18.05 -5.93
N GLY A 397 -12.02 -17.65 -5.55
CA GLY A 397 -12.67 -18.19 -4.37
C GLY A 397 -12.11 -17.68 -3.06
N VAL A 398 -11.21 -16.68 -3.10
CA VAL A 398 -10.79 -15.98 -1.87
C VAL A 398 -11.97 -15.17 -1.34
N THR A 399 -12.25 -15.32 -0.05
CA THR A 399 -13.32 -14.62 0.64
C THR A 399 -12.84 -14.03 1.96
N PHE A 400 -13.44 -12.93 2.36
CA PHE A 400 -13.37 -12.43 3.72
C PHE A 400 -14.78 -12.32 4.29
N ALA A 401 -14.97 -12.72 5.54
CA ALA A 401 -16.27 -12.73 6.20
C ALA A 401 -17.37 -13.46 5.40
N GLY A 402 -17.01 -14.55 4.71
CA GLY A 402 -17.93 -15.37 3.91
C GLY A 402 -18.40 -14.73 2.61
N SER A 403 -17.81 -13.61 2.20
CA SER A 403 -18.22 -12.86 1.02
C SER A 403 -17.05 -12.62 0.07
N ALA A 404 -17.32 -12.73 -1.23
CA ALA A 404 -16.48 -12.17 -2.28
C ALA A 404 -16.86 -10.70 -2.51
N VAL A 405 -15.94 -9.95 -3.13
CA VAL A 405 -16.17 -8.56 -3.54
C VAL A 405 -16.51 -8.52 -5.02
N GLY A 406 -17.64 -7.90 -5.36
CA GLY A 406 -18.05 -7.67 -6.73
C GLY A 406 -17.23 -6.58 -7.43
N GLY A 407 -17.35 -6.49 -8.76
CA GLY A 407 -16.60 -5.54 -9.59
C GLY A 407 -16.88 -4.07 -9.33
N SER A 408 -17.98 -3.74 -8.64
CA SER A 408 -18.35 -2.39 -8.21
C SER A 408 -18.31 -2.25 -6.68
N GLY A 409 -17.59 -3.14 -5.97
CA GLY A 409 -17.40 -3.06 -4.53
C GLY A 409 -18.53 -3.67 -3.70
N GLU A 410 -19.46 -4.43 -4.29
CA GLU A 410 -20.50 -5.16 -3.55
C GLU A 410 -19.85 -6.16 -2.60
N PHE A 411 -20.22 -6.09 -1.33
CA PHE A 411 -19.64 -6.95 -0.29
C PHE A 411 -20.64 -7.14 0.85
N HIS A 412 -20.92 -8.38 1.19
CA HIS A 412 -21.94 -8.76 2.18
C HIS A 412 -21.32 -9.59 3.31
N PRO A 413 -20.53 -8.97 4.21
CA PRO A 413 -19.83 -9.67 5.27
C PRO A 413 -20.79 -10.30 6.27
N GLN A 414 -20.47 -11.51 6.72
CA GLN A 414 -21.25 -12.26 7.68
C GLN A 414 -20.36 -12.74 8.85
N THR A 415 -20.95 -12.88 10.03
CA THR A 415 -20.34 -13.64 11.11
C THR A 415 -20.44 -15.13 10.78
N GLN A 416 -19.30 -15.77 10.58
CA GLN A 416 -19.25 -17.17 10.13
C GLN A 416 -19.17 -18.15 11.30
N ALA A 417 -18.65 -17.72 12.45
CA ALA A 417 -18.55 -18.52 13.66
C ALA A 417 -18.58 -17.61 14.91
N ARG A 418 -18.66 -18.21 16.07
CA ARG A 418 -18.59 -17.55 17.37
C ARG A 418 -17.70 -18.30 18.33
N VAL A 419 -16.92 -17.58 19.11
CA VAL A 419 -16.16 -18.13 20.23
C VAL A 419 -16.85 -17.76 21.53
N LYS A 420 -17.09 -18.76 22.39
CA LYS A 420 -17.60 -18.53 23.76
C LYS A 420 -16.43 -18.12 24.65
N ILE A 421 -16.63 -17.03 25.38
CA ILE A 421 -15.68 -16.54 26.38
C ILE A 421 -16.16 -16.96 27.76
N ALA A 422 -15.30 -17.61 28.51
CA ALA A 422 -15.54 -18.01 29.89
C ALA A 422 -14.26 -17.79 30.72
N HIS A 423 -14.41 -17.20 31.91
CA HIS A 423 -13.26 -16.94 32.80
C HIS A 423 -12.12 -16.16 32.13
N GLY A 424 -12.46 -15.19 31.28
CA GLY A 424 -11.46 -14.37 30.57
C GLY A 424 -10.71 -15.07 29.44
N SER A 425 -11.17 -16.23 28.99
CA SER A 425 -10.55 -16.98 27.91
C SER A 425 -11.54 -17.58 26.91
N GLY A 426 -11.07 -17.82 25.69
CA GLY A 426 -11.79 -18.52 24.63
C GLY A 426 -10.85 -19.44 23.86
N THR A 427 -11.38 -20.45 23.22
CA THR A 427 -10.61 -21.39 22.38
C THR A 427 -11.13 -21.34 20.95
N LEU A 428 -10.21 -21.32 20.00
CA LEU A 428 -10.47 -21.23 18.58
C LEU A 428 -9.61 -22.24 17.82
N ASP A 429 -10.26 -23.05 16.99
CA ASP A 429 -9.59 -23.90 16.02
C ASP A 429 -9.43 -23.11 14.70
N LEU A 430 -8.19 -22.88 14.28
CA LEU A 430 -7.85 -22.25 13.02
C LEU A 430 -7.51 -23.32 11.99
N PRO A 431 -8.26 -23.45 10.91
CA PRO A 431 -7.87 -24.31 9.80
C PRO A 431 -6.50 -23.91 9.22
N ALA A 432 -5.87 -24.84 8.51
CA ALA A 432 -4.65 -24.53 7.76
C ALA A 432 -4.88 -23.35 6.80
N TYR A 433 -3.86 -22.49 6.67
CA TYR A 433 -3.88 -21.36 5.72
C TYR A 433 -5.11 -20.46 5.82
N THR A 434 -5.46 -20.05 7.04
CA THR A 434 -6.57 -19.13 7.29
C THR A 434 -6.16 -17.96 8.20
N ALA A 435 -6.93 -16.89 8.15
CA ALA A 435 -6.88 -15.89 9.21
C ALA A 435 -8.29 -15.66 9.79
N ALA A 436 -8.35 -15.52 11.12
CA ALA A 436 -9.55 -15.17 11.85
C ALA A 436 -9.51 -13.72 12.27
N PHE A 437 -10.48 -12.91 11.84
CA PHE A 437 -10.80 -11.65 12.48
C PHE A 437 -11.85 -11.92 13.56
N ILE A 438 -11.58 -11.47 14.78
CA ILE A 438 -12.39 -11.72 15.98
C ILE A 438 -12.78 -10.37 16.59
N GLU A 439 -14.04 -10.22 16.93
CA GLU A 439 -14.57 -8.97 17.49
C GLU A 439 -15.57 -9.28 18.62
N GLY A 440 -15.41 -8.57 19.76
CA GLY A 440 -16.28 -8.74 20.92
C GLY A 440 -16.44 -7.47 21.76
#